data_05e40a64863bc228cb7586fa7468a272
#
_entry.id   05e40a64863bc228cb7586fa7468a272
#
_cell.length_a   1.000
_cell.length_b   1.000
_cell.length_c   1.000
_cell.angle_alpha   90.00
_cell.angle_beta   90.00
_cell.angle_gamma   90.00
#
_symmetry.space_group_name_H-M   'P 1'
#
loop_
_entity.id
_entity.type
_entity.pdbx_description
1 polymer ?
#
loop_
_entity_poly.entity_id
_entity_poly.type
_entity_poly.pdbx_seq_one_letter_code
_entity_poly.pdbx_strand_id
1 'polypeptide(L)'
;CDTNGGTMPNEVEEIVAAVARVVPGENLGIHAHNDTEQAVANSLAAVRAGVRQIQGTINGIGERCGNANLCAIIPDLQLKLGYECIPPQNMATLTTVARAVSDIANMPHNEKAAYVGADAFAHKGGMHVDAVVKNPVSYEHIDPDLVGNSRRTLMSEVAGRSTLLARIRAVDPSIGKDSPETKKIIDRLKQLEHEGYHFEAAEQSFELVVRKMLGKYQPFFELVEFKVMVNEPSVNSMNSSAMIKIRVGSDTEITAAEG
;
A
#
# COMPACT_ATOMS: atom_id res chain seq x y z
N CYS A 1 -7.50 4.77 -30.68
CA CYS A 1 -6.67 5.34 -29.58
C CYS A 1 -7.29 6.65 -29.10
N ASP A 2 -7.29 6.85 -27.79
CA ASP A 2 -7.55 8.16 -27.18
C ASP A 2 -6.20 8.81 -26.86
N THR A 3 -5.58 9.40 -27.86
CA THR A 3 -4.18 9.84 -27.81
C THR A 3 -3.96 11.05 -26.88
N ASN A 4 -4.95 11.94 -26.78
CA ASN A 4 -4.86 13.12 -25.93
C ASN A 4 -5.51 12.91 -24.54
N GLY A 5 -6.11 11.76 -24.30
CA GLY A 5 -6.76 11.41 -23.03
C GLY A 5 -7.98 12.26 -22.67
N GLY A 6 -8.59 12.91 -23.65
CA GLY A 6 -9.70 13.86 -23.42
C GLY A 6 -11.09 13.33 -23.72
N THR A 7 -11.22 12.13 -24.28
CA THR A 7 -12.50 11.53 -24.66
C THR A 7 -13.24 11.01 -23.43
N MET A 8 -14.55 11.22 -23.36
CA MET A 8 -15.37 10.71 -22.25
C MET A 8 -15.87 9.29 -22.52
N PRO A 9 -16.19 8.49 -21.47
CA PRO A 9 -16.58 7.08 -21.64
C PRO A 9 -17.79 6.84 -22.54
N ASN A 10 -18.79 7.71 -22.52
CA ASN A 10 -19.94 7.62 -23.41
C ASN A 10 -19.56 7.86 -24.88
N GLU A 11 -18.65 8.78 -25.17
CA GLU A 11 -18.17 9.04 -26.53
C GLU A 11 -17.34 7.84 -27.03
N VAL A 12 -16.48 7.26 -26.16
CA VAL A 12 -15.74 6.04 -26.50
C VAL A 12 -16.70 4.89 -26.83
N GLU A 13 -17.76 4.70 -26.04
CA GLU A 13 -18.78 3.66 -26.28
C GLU A 13 -19.46 3.84 -27.62
N GLU A 14 -19.89 5.07 -27.95
CA GLU A 14 -20.52 5.40 -29.24
C GLU A 14 -19.59 5.17 -30.43
N ILE A 15 -18.35 5.66 -30.35
CA ILE A 15 -17.33 5.51 -31.41
C ILE A 15 -17.03 4.03 -31.64
N VAL A 16 -16.75 3.29 -30.55
CA VAL A 16 -16.42 1.87 -30.63
C VAL A 16 -17.62 1.05 -31.19
N ALA A 17 -18.84 1.34 -30.73
CA ALA A 17 -20.02 0.68 -31.23
C ALA A 17 -20.22 0.93 -32.74
N ALA A 18 -19.92 2.14 -33.23
CA ALA A 18 -19.97 2.45 -34.64
C ALA A 18 -18.91 1.66 -35.46
N VAL A 19 -17.67 1.58 -34.94
CA VAL A 19 -16.59 0.81 -35.60
C VAL A 19 -16.87 -0.69 -35.57
N ALA A 20 -17.41 -1.20 -34.46
CA ALA A 20 -17.75 -2.63 -34.32
C ALA A 20 -18.80 -3.14 -35.28
N ARG A 21 -19.55 -2.25 -35.96
CA ARG A 21 -20.46 -2.61 -37.06
C ARG A 21 -19.73 -3.04 -38.35
N VAL A 22 -18.45 -2.63 -38.47
CA VAL A 22 -17.66 -2.87 -39.69
C VAL A 22 -16.50 -3.83 -39.41
N VAL A 23 -15.90 -3.73 -38.23
CA VAL A 23 -14.77 -4.56 -37.79
C VAL A 23 -15.21 -5.42 -36.62
N PRO A 24 -15.08 -6.75 -36.68
CA PRO A 24 -15.41 -7.62 -35.54
C PRO A 24 -14.65 -7.20 -34.27
N GLY A 25 -15.33 -7.24 -33.14
CA GLY A 25 -14.76 -6.78 -31.85
C GLY A 25 -13.51 -7.53 -31.42
N GLU A 26 -13.36 -8.80 -31.80
CA GLU A 26 -12.15 -9.61 -31.58
C GLU A 26 -10.90 -9.05 -32.27
N ASN A 27 -11.08 -8.24 -33.32
CA ASN A 27 -10.00 -7.55 -34.02
C ASN A 27 -9.85 -6.08 -33.59
N LEU A 28 -10.61 -5.66 -32.57
CA LEU A 28 -10.55 -4.30 -32.02
C LEU A 28 -9.83 -4.26 -30.69
N GLY A 29 -8.96 -3.25 -30.56
CA GLY A 29 -8.29 -2.90 -29.31
C GLY A 29 -8.48 -1.43 -28.95
N ILE A 30 -8.36 -1.12 -27.68
CA ILE A 30 -8.30 0.25 -27.18
C ILE A 30 -6.95 0.53 -26.54
N HIS A 31 -6.43 1.75 -26.80
CA HIS A 31 -5.31 2.35 -26.11
C HIS A 31 -5.73 3.76 -25.68
N ALA A 32 -5.80 4.00 -24.38
CA ALA A 32 -6.26 5.25 -23.81
C ALA A 32 -5.20 5.87 -22.88
N HIS A 33 -5.01 7.19 -23.02
CA HIS A 33 -4.24 8.00 -22.09
C HIS A 33 -5.12 8.53 -20.95
N ASN A 34 -4.49 8.93 -19.85
CA ASN A 34 -5.18 9.20 -18.58
C ASN A 34 -5.27 10.70 -18.22
N ASP A 35 -5.19 11.59 -19.21
CA ASP A 35 -5.09 13.04 -18.98
C ASP A 35 -6.32 13.65 -18.28
N THR A 36 -7.49 13.04 -18.43
CA THR A 36 -8.73 13.39 -17.73
C THR A 36 -9.11 12.38 -16.64
N GLU A 37 -8.20 11.49 -16.25
CA GLU A 37 -8.45 10.36 -15.34
C GLU A 37 -9.52 9.37 -15.83
N GLN A 38 -9.81 9.33 -17.14
CA GLN A 38 -10.84 8.48 -17.70
C GLN A 38 -10.30 7.22 -18.41
N ALA A 39 -8.98 6.99 -18.46
CA ALA A 39 -8.42 5.89 -19.24
C ALA A 39 -8.95 4.51 -18.84
N VAL A 40 -9.15 4.24 -17.53
CA VAL A 40 -9.75 3.00 -17.04
C VAL A 40 -11.21 2.94 -17.46
N ALA A 41 -12.00 3.97 -17.22
CA ALA A 41 -13.42 4.02 -17.57
C ALA A 41 -13.63 3.90 -19.08
N ASN A 42 -12.80 4.57 -19.89
CA ASN A 42 -12.81 4.47 -21.35
C ASN A 42 -12.52 3.05 -21.84
N SER A 43 -11.54 2.37 -21.21
CA SER A 43 -11.20 0.99 -21.54
C SER A 43 -12.36 0.03 -21.22
N LEU A 44 -13.04 0.19 -20.10
CA LEU A 44 -14.21 -0.61 -19.73
C LEU A 44 -15.41 -0.32 -20.65
N ALA A 45 -15.65 0.94 -21.01
CA ALA A 45 -16.69 1.32 -21.96
C ALA A 45 -16.45 0.69 -23.33
N ALA A 46 -15.20 0.70 -23.81
CA ALA A 46 -14.83 0.05 -25.07
C ALA A 46 -15.07 -1.46 -25.06
N VAL A 47 -14.76 -2.16 -23.96
CA VAL A 47 -15.03 -3.60 -23.81
C VAL A 47 -16.53 -3.87 -23.86
N ARG A 48 -17.34 -3.05 -23.19
CA ARG A 48 -18.82 -3.17 -23.26
C ARG A 48 -19.34 -2.97 -24.68
N ALA A 49 -18.72 -2.05 -25.45
CA ALA A 49 -19.05 -1.81 -26.86
C ALA A 49 -18.50 -2.87 -27.83
N GLY A 50 -17.76 -3.87 -27.35
CA GLY A 50 -17.32 -5.03 -28.13
C GLY A 50 -15.83 -5.23 -28.32
N VAL A 51 -14.97 -4.31 -27.88
CA VAL A 51 -13.51 -4.47 -27.92
C VAL A 51 -13.07 -5.69 -27.11
N ARG A 52 -12.04 -6.40 -27.60
CA ARG A 52 -11.49 -7.60 -26.93
C ARG A 52 -9.99 -7.49 -26.61
N GLN A 53 -9.35 -6.36 -26.90
CA GLN A 53 -7.98 -6.08 -26.52
C GLN A 53 -7.88 -4.72 -25.82
N ILE A 54 -7.21 -4.67 -24.69
CA ILE A 54 -6.86 -3.44 -24.00
C ILE A 54 -5.33 -3.33 -23.93
N GLN A 55 -4.81 -2.19 -24.32
CA GLN A 55 -3.43 -1.81 -24.11
C GLN A 55 -3.36 -0.83 -22.94
N GLY A 56 -2.63 -1.21 -21.93
CA GLY A 56 -2.41 -0.40 -20.73
C GLY A 56 -1.07 -0.75 -20.11
N THR A 57 -0.79 -0.17 -18.96
CA THR A 57 0.45 -0.39 -18.24
C THR A 57 0.18 -0.71 -16.76
N ILE A 58 1.07 -1.47 -16.15
CA ILE A 58 1.04 -1.65 -14.69
C ILE A 58 1.26 -0.28 -14.03
N ASN A 59 0.46 0.02 -13.02
CA ASN A 59 0.43 1.32 -12.32
C ASN A 59 0.05 2.52 -13.20
N GLY A 60 -0.40 2.31 -14.43
CA GLY A 60 -0.73 3.40 -15.34
C GLY A 60 0.47 4.21 -15.83
N ILE A 61 1.69 3.69 -15.71
CA ILE A 61 2.91 4.38 -16.11
C ILE A 61 2.86 4.70 -17.59
N GLY A 62 3.17 5.94 -17.98
CA GLY A 62 3.17 6.39 -19.36
C GLY A 62 3.44 7.87 -19.50
N GLU A 63 3.30 8.36 -20.71
CA GLU A 63 3.53 9.76 -21.04
C GLU A 63 2.46 10.67 -20.40
N ARG A 64 2.86 11.89 -20.01
CA ARG A 64 2.03 12.90 -19.33
C ARG A 64 1.39 12.37 -18.05
N CYS A 65 0.04 12.15 -18.05
CA CYS A 65 -0.72 11.60 -16.91
C CYS A 65 -0.78 10.06 -16.91
N GLY A 66 -0.08 9.41 -17.86
CA GLY A 66 0.00 7.95 -17.96
C GLY A 66 -1.01 7.32 -18.90
N ASN A 67 -1.00 6.00 -18.90
CA ASN A 67 -1.88 5.14 -19.68
C ASN A 67 -2.99 4.53 -18.82
N ALA A 68 -3.87 3.77 -19.46
CA ALA A 68 -4.85 2.96 -18.77
C ALA A 68 -4.17 2.01 -17.76
N ASN A 69 -4.57 2.09 -16.49
CA ASN A 69 -3.95 1.33 -15.40
C ASN A 69 -4.47 -0.11 -15.36
N LEU A 70 -3.62 -1.06 -15.76
CA LEU A 70 -3.96 -2.48 -15.72
C LEU A 70 -4.20 -3.02 -14.31
N CYS A 71 -3.64 -2.41 -13.27
CA CYS A 71 -3.91 -2.79 -11.89
C CYS A 71 -5.36 -2.52 -11.45
N ALA A 72 -6.08 -1.65 -12.15
CA ALA A 72 -7.50 -1.42 -11.94
C ALA A 72 -8.35 -2.20 -12.97
N ILE A 73 -7.96 -2.16 -14.24
CA ILE A 73 -8.73 -2.77 -15.34
C ILE A 73 -8.88 -4.28 -15.18
N ILE A 74 -7.81 -5.00 -14.84
CA ILE A 74 -7.84 -6.46 -14.71
C ILE A 74 -8.84 -6.92 -13.64
N PRO A 75 -8.78 -6.43 -12.39
CA PRO A 75 -9.76 -6.81 -11.39
C PRO A 75 -11.18 -6.30 -11.69
N ASP A 76 -11.35 -5.11 -12.30
CA ASP A 76 -12.66 -4.63 -12.72
C ASP A 76 -13.30 -5.58 -13.73
N LEU A 77 -12.55 -5.99 -14.76
CA LEU A 77 -13.05 -6.92 -15.76
C LEU A 77 -13.33 -8.31 -15.17
N GLN A 78 -12.40 -8.86 -14.40
CA GLN A 78 -12.49 -10.24 -13.94
C GLN A 78 -13.37 -10.41 -12.70
N LEU A 79 -13.22 -9.55 -11.67
CA LEU A 79 -13.93 -9.70 -10.41
C LEU A 79 -15.29 -9.00 -10.38
N LYS A 80 -15.52 -7.97 -11.24
CA LYS A 80 -16.76 -7.20 -11.26
C LYS A 80 -17.63 -7.48 -12.49
N LEU A 81 -17.01 -7.69 -13.65
CA LEU A 81 -17.72 -7.83 -14.92
C LEU A 81 -17.74 -9.26 -15.46
N GLY A 82 -17.01 -10.20 -14.84
CA GLY A 82 -17.03 -11.62 -15.20
C GLY A 82 -16.31 -11.99 -16.50
N TYR A 83 -15.39 -11.13 -16.98
CA TYR A 83 -14.51 -11.46 -18.09
C TYR A 83 -13.29 -12.23 -17.60
N GLU A 84 -12.76 -13.13 -18.39
CA GLU A 84 -11.49 -13.80 -18.12
C GLU A 84 -10.36 -13.05 -18.83
N CYS A 85 -9.48 -12.40 -18.04
CA CYS A 85 -8.36 -11.60 -18.54
C CYS A 85 -7.02 -12.27 -18.30
N ILE A 86 -6.87 -12.89 -17.13
CA ILE A 86 -5.65 -13.59 -16.69
C ILE A 86 -6.06 -14.89 -15.99
N PRO A 87 -5.14 -15.87 -15.88
CA PRO A 87 -5.40 -17.07 -15.08
C PRO A 87 -5.80 -16.67 -13.63
N PRO A 88 -6.89 -17.22 -13.07
CA PRO A 88 -7.43 -16.79 -11.78
C PRO A 88 -6.41 -16.80 -10.64
N GLN A 89 -5.49 -17.78 -10.62
CA GLN A 89 -4.44 -17.88 -9.61
C GLN A 89 -3.43 -16.72 -9.66
N ASN A 90 -3.31 -16.03 -10.79
CA ASN A 90 -2.39 -14.91 -10.95
C ASN A 90 -2.96 -13.60 -10.39
N MET A 91 -4.27 -13.52 -10.15
CA MET A 91 -4.90 -12.32 -9.59
C MET A 91 -4.28 -11.94 -8.22
N ALA A 92 -4.01 -12.92 -7.37
CA ALA A 92 -3.38 -12.71 -6.07
C ALA A 92 -1.92 -12.22 -6.13
N THR A 93 -1.30 -12.15 -7.30
CA THR A 93 0.04 -11.57 -7.47
C THR A 93 0.02 -10.09 -7.85
N LEU A 94 -1.14 -9.51 -8.12
CA LEU A 94 -1.28 -8.18 -8.70
C LEU A 94 -0.61 -7.09 -7.86
N THR A 95 -0.81 -7.09 -6.55
CA THR A 95 -0.16 -6.14 -5.63
C THR A 95 1.37 -6.27 -5.64
N THR A 96 1.88 -7.50 -5.65
CA THR A 96 3.33 -7.75 -5.72
C THR A 96 3.91 -7.26 -7.05
N VAL A 97 3.23 -7.50 -8.16
CA VAL A 97 3.64 -7.03 -9.49
C VAL A 97 3.63 -5.49 -9.54
N ALA A 98 2.59 -4.85 -9.01
CA ALA A 98 2.51 -3.39 -8.96
C ALA A 98 3.70 -2.76 -8.22
N ARG A 99 4.07 -3.33 -7.07
CA ARG A 99 5.24 -2.88 -6.28
C ARG A 99 6.55 -3.14 -7.00
N ALA A 100 6.75 -4.34 -7.53
CA ALA A 100 7.95 -4.69 -8.27
C ALA A 100 8.19 -3.77 -9.48
N VAL A 101 7.14 -3.42 -10.22
CA VAL A 101 7.25 -2.46 -11.34
C VAL A 101 7.62 -1.07 -10.85
N SER A 102 7.06 -0.60 -9.74
CA SER A 102 7.45 0.68 -9.13
C SER A 102 8.94 0.69 -8.74
N ASP A 103 9.41 -0.38 -8.10
CA ASP A 103 10.82 -0.53 -7.69
C ASP A 103 11.76 -0.54 -8.89
N ILE A 104 11.45 -1.33 -9.93
CA ILE A 104 12.25 -1.39 -11.17
C ILE A 104 12.29 -0.03 -11.89
N ALA A 105 11.15 0.67 -11.90
CA ALA A 105 11.04 2.00 -12.51
C ALA A 105 11.67 3.11 -11.64
N ASN A 106 12.14 2.79 -10.43
CA ASN A 106 12.59 3.74 -9.42
C ASN A 106 11.57 4.88 -9.17
N MET A 107 10.30 4.50 -9.09
CA MET A 107 9.17 5.39 -8.81
C MET A 107 8.52 5.01 -7.48
N PRO A 108 8.15 5.97 -6.63
CA PRO A 108 7.45 5.64 -5.40
C PRO A 108 6.10 4.98 -5.72
N HIS A 109 5.79 3.89 -5.02
CA HIS A 109 4.50 3.24 -5.15
C HIS A 109 3.38 4.16 -4.61
N ASN A 110 2.27 4.25 -5.34
CA ASN A 110 1.12 5.01 -4.87
C ASN A 110 0.35 4.19 -3.83
N GLU A 111 0.49 4.56 -2.56
CA GLU A 111 -0.17 3.89 -1.44
C GLU A 111 -1.71 3.93 -1.51
N LYS A 112 -2.27 4.86 -2.27
CA LYS A 112 -3.73 5.01 -2.47
C LYS A 112 -4.22 4.45 -3.80
N ALA A 113 -3.36 3.75 -4.54
CA ALA A 113 -3.78 3.13 -5.80
C ALA A 113 -4.90 2.11 -5.56
N ALA A 114 -5.95 2.17 -6.38
CA ALA A 114 -7.04 1.22 -6.31
C ALA A 114 -6.53 -0.22 -6.39
N TYR A 115 -7.07 -1.12 -5.59
CA TYR A 115 -6.73 -2.54 -5.44
C TYR A 115 -5.34 -2.83 -4.85
N VAL A 116 -4.27 -2.16 -5.29
CA VAL A 116 -2.87 -2.54 -5.03
C VAL A 116 -2.15 -1.63 -4.04
N GLY A 117 -2.68 -0.46 -3.74
CA GLY A 117 -2.12 0.45 -2.75
C GLY A 117 -2.24 -0.09 -1.33
N ALA A 118 -1.30 0.22 -0.45
CA ALA A 118 -1.35 -0.22 0.94
C ALA A 118 -2.56 0.35 1.70
N ASP A 119 -3.06 1.51 1.28
CA ASP A 119 -4.24 2.15 1.88
C ASP A 119 -5.57 1.72 1.23
N ALA A 120 -5.54 0.94 0.14
CA ALA A 120 -6.75 0.56 -0.60
C ALA A 120 -7.79 -0.18 0.27
N PHE A 121 -7.33 -0.91 1.29
CA PHE A 121 -8.16 -1.64 2.25
C PHE A 121 -7.82 -1.24 3.69
N ALA A 122 -7.47 0.03 3.89
CA ALA A 122 -7.14 0.59 5.19
C ALA A 122 -8.34 1.30 5.82
N HIS A 123 -8.68 0.92 7.06
CA HIS A 123 -9.81 1.45 7.80
C HIS A 123 -9.33 2.22 9.03
N LYS A 124 -9.68 3.50 9.15
CA LYS A 124 -9.22 4.40 10.21
C LYS A 124 -10.28 4.66 11.29
N GLY A 125 -11.52 4.76 10.93
CA GLY A 125 -12.61 5.09 11.87
C GLY A 125 -13.05 3.90 12.73
N GLY A 126 -13.25 4.10 14.05
CA GLY A 126 -13.67 3.05 14.96
C GLY A 126 -14.98 2.35 14.55
N MET A 127 -15.96 3.09 14.02
CA MET A 127 -17.20 2.51 13.47
C MET A 127 -16.94 1.69 12.21
N HIS A 128 -16.03 2.14 11.32
CA HIS A 128 -15.66 1.41 10.12
C HIS A 128 -14.98 0.08 10.47
N VAL A 129 -14.03 0.13 11.41
CA VAL A 129 -13.32 -1.08 11.87
C VAL A 129 -14.28 -2.08 12.50
N ASP A 130 -15.20 -1.63 13.36
CA ASP A 130 -16.22 -2.49 13.98
C ASP A 130 -17.16 -3.11 12.93
N ALA A 131 -17.57 -2.33 11.93
CA ALA A 131 -18.42 -2.82 10.85
C ALA A 131 -17.68 -3.83 9.94
N VAL A 132 -16.42 -3.57 9.59
CA VAL A 132 -15.60 -4.50 8.80
C VAL A 132 -15.36 -5.82 9.54
N VAL A 133 -15.12 -5.77 10.85
CA VAL A 133 -14.97 -6.99 11.66
C VAL A 133 -16.27 -7.83 11.68
N LYS A 134 -17.43 -7.18 11.70
CA LYS A 134 -18.74 -7.87 11.69
C LYS A 134 -19.15 -8.33 10.29
N ASN A 135 -18.92 -7.49 9.29
CA ASN A 135 -19.26 -7.78 7.90
C ASN A 135 -18.36 -6.96 6.96
N PRO A 136 -17.26 -7.55 6.44
CA PRO A 136 -16.32 -6.87 5.55
C PRO A 136 -16.97 -6.19 4.34
N VAL A 137 -17.97 -6.84 3.73
CA VAL A 137 -18.67 -6.36 2.52
C VAL A 137 -19.32 -4.99 2.71
N SER A 138 -19.54 -4.54 3.97
CA SER A 138 -20.12 -3.22 4.24
C SER A 138 -19.19 -2.06 3.84
N TYR A 139 -17.88 -2.29 3.79
CA TYR A 139 -16.86 -1.27 3.48
C TYR A 139 -15.81 -1.70 2.47
N GLU A 140 -15.77 -2.99 2.12
CA GLU A 140 -14.83 -3.54 1.16
C GLU A 140 -15.58 -4.07 -0.04
N HIS A 141 -15.22 -3.58 -1.21
CA HIS A 141 -15.89 -3.95 -2.45
C HIS A 141 -15.44 -5.31 -3.02
N ILE A 142 -14.34 -5.87 -2.49
CA ILE A 142 -13.81 -7.24 -2.68
C ILE A 142 -13.05 -7.67 -1.43
N ASP A 143 -12.74 -8.96 -1.33
CA ASP A 143 -11.75 -9.46 -0.39
C ASP A 143 -10.33 -9.03 -0.87
N PRO A 144 -9.53 -8.31 -0.06
CA PRO A 144 -8.20 -7.88 -0.44
C PRO A 144 -7.25 -9.02 -0.83
N ASP A 145 -7.40 -10.21 -0.27
CA ASP A 145 -6.57 -11.38 -0.58
C ASP A 145 -6.68 -11.79 -2.05
N LEU A 146 -7.82 -11.51 -2.71
CA LEU A 146 -8.02 -11.80 -4.13
C LEU A 146 -7.00 -11.10 -5.05
N VAL A 147 -6.51 -9.93 -4.63
CA VAL A 147 -5.53 -9.14 -5.39
C VAL A 147 -4.14 -9.13 -4.72
N GLY A 148 -3.93 -10.00 -3.72
CA GLY A 148 -2.68 -10.10 -2.97
C GLY A 148 -2.40 -8.89 -2.07
N ASN A 149 -3.44 -8.14 -1.71
CA ASN A 149 -3.37 -7.07 -0.72
C ASN A 149 -3.86 -7.58 0.64
N SER A 150 -3.86 -6.74 1.65
CA SER A 150 -4.30 -7.11 2.99
C SER A 150 -5.12 -6.00 3.63
N ARG A 151 -6.06 -6.40 4.48
CA ARG A 151 -6.82 -5.46 5.31
C ARG A 151 -5.93 -4.84 6.36
N ARG A 152 -6.02 -3.52 6.52
CA ARG A 152 -5.25 -2.77 7.52
C ARG A 152 -6.17 -1.93 8.39
N THR A 153 -5.87 -1.89 9.66
CA THR A 153 -6.54 -0.98 10.60
C THR A 153 -5.56 0.12 10.97
N LEU A 154 -5.82 1.33 10.49
CA LEU A 154 -4.99 2.49 10.80
C LEU A 154 -5.38 3.05 12.18
N MET A 155 -4.38 3.48 12.94
CA MET A 155 -4.64 4.25 14.17
C MET A 155 -4.99 5.69 13.80
N SER A 156 -6.04 6.23 14.41
CA SER A 156 -6.27 7.67 14.45
C SER A 156 -5.85 8.20 15.81
N GLU A 157 -5.52 9.49 15.87
CA GLU A 157 -5.28 10.21 17.14
C GLU A 157 -6.44 10.06 18.14
N VAL A 158 -7.62 9.70 17.61
CA VAL A 158 -8.86 9.45 18.36
C VAL A 158 -9.19 7.95 18.43
N ALA A 159 -8.18 7.07 18.23
CA ALA A 159 -8.41 5.63 18.30
C ALA A 159 -8.99 5.26 19.67
N GLY A 160 -10.19 4.76 19.70
CA GLY A 160 -10.85 4.35 20.93
C GLY A 160 -10.05 3.23 21.63
N ARG A 161 -10.21 3.14 22.97
CA ARG A 161 -9.57 2.11 23.80
C ARG A 161 -9.75 0.68 23.23
N SER A 162 -10.86 0.41 22.56
CA SER A 162 -11.15 -0.88 21.92
C SER A 162 -10.20 -1.20 20.75
N THR A 163 -9.89 -0.21 19.92
CA THR A 163 -8.97 -0.38 18.77
C THR A 163 -7.54 -0.62 19.24
N LEU A 164 -7.07 0.16 20.22
CA LEU A 164 -5.75 -0.04 20.84
C LEU A 164 -5.65 -1.43 21.47
N LEU A 165 -6.69 -1.86 22.18
CA LEU A 165 -6.74 -3.18 22.79
C LEU A 165 -6.69 -4.31 21.76
N ALA A 166 -7.41 -4.19 20.64
CA ALA A 166 -7.37 -5.19 19.56
C ALA A 166 -5.95 -5.34 19.00
N ARG A 167 -5.23 -4.24 18.79
CA ARG A 167 -3.83 -4.27 18.33
C ARG A 167 -2.86 -4.81 19.39
N ILE A 168 -3.03 -4.44 20.64
CA ILE A 168 -2.21 -5.00 21.75
C ILE A 168 -2.41 -6.53 21.79
N ARG A 169 -3.64 -7.02 21.63
CA ARG A 169 -3.96 -8.45 21.59
C ARG A 169 -3.43 -9.16 20.34
N ALA A 170 -3.27 -8.47 19.23
CA ALA A 170 -2.60 -9.03 18.05
C ALA A 170 -1.12 -9.33 18.34
N VAL A 171 -0.46 -8.52 19.18
CA VAL A 171 0.92 -8.75 19.65
C VAL A 171 0.96 -9.81 20.76
N ASP A 172 -0.01 -9.78 21.67
CA ASP A 172 -0.11 -10.72 22.79
C ASP A 172 -1.57 -11.04 23.14
N PRO A 173 -2.11 -12.17 22.64
CA PRO A 173 -3.49 -12.57 22.89
C PRO A 173 -3.85 -12.79 24.37
N SER A 174 -2.87 -13.01 25.25
CA SER A 174 -3.08 -13.26 26.66
C SER A 174 -3.52 -12.02 27.47
N ILE A 175 -3.40 -10.81 26.88
CA ILE A 175 -3.67 -9.55 27.57
C ILE A 175 -5.18 -9.29 27.68
N GLY A 176 -5.64 -9.12 28.93
CA GLY A 176 -7.02 -8.80 29.25
C GLY A 176 -7.38 -7.34 28.98
N LYS A 177 -8.67 -7.08 28.70
CA LYS A 177 -9.18 -5.72 28.44
C LYS A 177 -8.92 -4.73 29.60
N ASP A 178 -9.00 -5.21 30.82
CA ASP A 178 -8.93 -4.40 32.04
C ASP A 178 -7.67 -4.73 32.86
N SER A 179 -6.66 -5.35 32.22
CA SER A 179 -5.39 -5.65 32.90
C SER A 179 -4.60 -4.35 33.17
N PRO A 180 -3.83 -4.33 34.27
CA PRO A 180 -2.95 -3.20 34.58
C PRO A 180 -1.94 -2.90 33.47
N GLU A 181 -1.48 -3.96 32.77
CA GLU A 181 -0.56 -3.86 31.63
C GLU A 181 -1.18 -3.10 30.47
N THR A 182 -2.45 -3.41 30.13
CA THR A 182 -3.18 -2.69 29.08
C THR A 182 -3.24 -1.20 29.35
N LYS A 183 -3.54 -0.82 30.57
CA LYS A 183 -3.58 0.60 30.97
C LYS A 183 -2.23 1.27 30.79
N LYS A 184 -1.15 0.66 31.30
CA LYS A 184 0.22 1.19 31.18
C LYS A 184 0.66 1.34 29.73
N ILE A 185 0.35 0.37 28.86
CA ILE A 185 0.67 0.43 27.44
C ILE A 185 -0.08 1.58 26.76
N ILE A 186 -1.38 1.72 27.02
CA ILE A 186 -2.19 2.79 26.46
C ILE A 186 -1.68 4.17 26.91
N ASP A 187 -1.35 4.33 28.19
CA ASP A 187 -0.83 5.58 28.74
C ASP A 187 0.54 5.91 28.10
N ARG A 188 1.42 4.91 27.92
CA ARG A 188 2.71 5.12 27.25
C ARG A 188 2.56 5.49 25.76
N LEU A 189 1.65 4.85 25.05
CA LEU A 189 1.36 5.19 23.64
C LEU A 189 0.87 6.63 23.51
N LYS A 190 -0.06 7.06 24.38
CA LYS A 190 -0.53 8.46 24.41
C LYS A 190 0.57 9.45 24.73
N GLN A 191 1.47 9.09 25.65
CA GLN A 191 2.61 9.93 25.97
C GLN A 191 3.53 10.08 24.74
N LEU A 192 3.84 8.99 24.06
CA LEU A 192 4.65 9.01 22.83
C LEU A 192 3.99 9.85 21.72
N GLU A 193 2.68 9.73 21.54
CA GLU A 193 1.93 10.59 20.60
C GLU A 193 2.05 12.06 20.98
N HIS A 194 1.97 12.40 22.25
CA HIS A 194 2.17 13.77 22.73
C HIS A 194 3.63 14.25 22.53
N GLU A 195 4.59 13.34 22.58
CA GLU A 195 6.01 13.59 22.26
C GLU A 195 6.27 13.73 20.74
N GLY A 196 5.25 13.57 19.90
CA GLY A 196 5.32 13.73 18.43
C GLY A 196 5.49 12.43 17.64
N TYR A 197 5.42 11.26 18.30
CA TYR A 197 5.43 9.99 17.59
C TYR A 197 4.06 9.69 16.96
N HIS A 198 4.08 9.22 15.72
CA HIS A 198 2.88 8.81 14.98
C HIS A 198 2.94 7.33 14.65
N PHE A 199 1.95 6.55 15.12
CA PHE A 199 1.88 5.10 14.91
C PHE A 199 0.91 4.70 13.79
N GLU A 200 0.37 5.67 13.03
CA GLU A 200 -0.67 5.45 12.03
C GLU A 200 -0.22 4.49 10.92
N ALA A 201 1.00 4.70 10.39
CA ALA A 201 1.60 3.85 9.36
C ALA A 201 2.84 3.08 9.87
N ALA A 202 3.08 3.08 11.18
CA ALA A 202 4.26 2.52 11.82
C ALA A 202 3.91 1.32 12.71
N GLU A 203 3.30 0.28 12.12
CA GLU A 203 2.83 -0.92 12.84
C GLU A 203 3.94 -1.62 13.60
N GLN A 204 5.12 -1.75 12.99
CA GLN A 204 6.27 -2.37 13.63
C GLN A 204 6.78 -1.56 14.83
N SER A 205 6.75 -0.24 14.73
CA SER A 205 7.12 0.65 15.84
C SER A 205 6.12 0.53 16.99
N PHE A 206 4.82 0.43 16.68
CA PHE A 206 3.79 0.17 17.69
C PHE A 206 4.02 -1.18 18.38
N GLU A 207 4.22 -2.25 17.60
CA GLU A 207 4.49 -3.59 18.13
C GLU A 207 5.73 -3.59 19.02
N LEU A 208 6.79 -2.89 18.61
CA LEU A 208 8.03 -2.76 19.38
C LEU A 208 7.78 -2.10 20.74
N VAL A 209 6.97 -1.04 20.80
CA VAL A 209 6.59 -0.39 22.06
C VAL A 209 5.84 -1.37 22.96
N VAL A 210 4.84 -2.08 22.40
CA VAL A 210 4.08 -3.08 23.15
C VAL A 210 4.98 -4.18 23.69
N ARG A 211 5.86 -4.77 22.87
CA ARG A 211 6.82 -5.81 23.28
C ARG A 211 7.78 -5.33 24.39
N LYS A 212 8.29 -4.10 24.28
CA LYS A 212 9.13 -3.48 25.33
C LYS A 212 8.38 -3.34 26.65
N MET A 213 7.15 -2.84 26.61
CA MET A 213 6.30 -2.67 27.80
C MET A 213 5.93 -3.99 28.48
N LEU A 214 5.85 -5.08 27.72
CA LEU A 214 5.55 -6.43 28.21
C LEU A 214 6.81 -7.21 28.65
N GLY A 215 8.01 -6.62 28.53
CA GLY A 215 9.26 -7.31 28.81
C GLY A 215 9.57 -8.46 27.83
N LYS A 216 8.91 -8.49 26.66
CA LYS A 216 9.08 -9.51 25.61
C LYS A 216 10.03 -9.08 24.50
N TYR A 217 10.65 -7.91 24.64
CA TYR A 217 11.65 -7.42 23.70
C TYR A 217 13.03 -7.97 24.05
N GLN A 218 13.65 -8.62 23.09
CA GLN A 218 15.04 -9.04 23.15
C GLN A 218 15.81 -8.29 22.07
N PRO A 219 16.78 -7.43 22.43
CA PRO A 219 17.61 -6.75 21.46
C PRO A 219 18.49 -7.75 20.74
N PHE A 220 18.66 -7.59 19.42
CA PHE A 220 19.57 -8.41 18.62
C PHE A 220 21.04 -8.08 18.89
N PHE A 221 21.31 -6.86 19.36
CA PHE A 221 22.62 -6.38 19.73
C PHE A 221 22.52 -5.32 20.83
N GLU A 222 23.61 -5.10 21.52
CA GLU A 222 23.78 -3.99 22.45
C GLU A 222 24.68 -2.93 21.81
N LEU A 223 24.22 -1.68 21.75
CA LEU A 223 25.04 -0.55 21.37
C LEU A 223 25.97 -0.18 22.53
N VAL A 224 27.26 -0.49 22.41
CA VAL A 224 28.27 -0.23 23.45
C VAL A 224 28.75 1.21 23.38
N GLU A 225 29.07 1.69 22.17
CA GLU A 225 29.61 3.03 21.95
C GLU A 225 29.33 3.47 20.51
N PHE A 226 29.11 4.75 20.29
CA PHE A 226 29.20 5.34 18.95
C PHE A 226 29.90 6.70 19.01
N LYS A 227 30.55 7.07 17.91
CA LYS A 227 31.15 8.39 17.69
C LYS A 227 30.75 8.88 16.31
N VAL A 228 30.40 10.15 16.23
CA VAL A 228 30.14 10.83 14.94
C VAL A 228 31.05 12.05 14.88
N MET A 229 31.74 12.20 13.77
CA MET A 229 32.54 13.37 13.46
C MET A 229 31.97 14.06 12.23
N VAL A 230 31.82 15.36 12.31
CA VAL A 230 31.36 16.18 11.18
C VAL A 230 32.47 17.19 10.86
N ASN A 231 32.86 17.24 9.60
CA ASN A 231 33.89 18.17 9.11
C ASN A 231 33.24 19.31 8.34
N GLU A 232 33.62 20.55 8.70
CA GLU A 232 33.20 21.76 8.02
C GLU A 232 34.43 22.65 7.76
N PRO A 233 34.70 23.06 6.50
CA PRO A 233 33.97 22.72 5.29
C PRO A 233 34.21 21.27 4.85
N SER A 234 33.25 20.70 4.11
CA SER A 234 33.36 19.33 3.56
C SER A 234 34.49 19.26 2.53
N VAL A 235 35.26 18.18 2.59
CA VAL A 235 36.31 17.86 1.60
C VAL A 235 35.84 16.67 0.79
N ASN A 236 35.85 16.81 -0.54
CA ASN A 236 35.42 15.75 -1.47
C ASN A 236 33.97 15.26 -1.30
N SER A 237 33.05 16.14 -0.93
CA SER A 237 31.64 15.86 -0.65
C SER A 237 31.38 14.92 0.55
N MET A 238 32.40 14.45 1.24
CA MET A 238 32.26 13.67 2.47
C MET A 238 32.54 14.60 3.65
N ASN A 239 31.52 14.82 4.47
CA ASN A 239 31.62 15.75 5.58
C ASN A 239 31.36 15.08 6.94
N SER A 240 31.02 13.80 6.95
CA SER A 240 30.78 13.08 8.21
C SER A 240 31.42 11.70 8.19
N SER A 241 31.83 11.24 9.38
CA SER A 241 32.22 9.88 9.63
C SER A 241 31.59 9.37 10.91
N ALA A 242 31.23 8.11 10.95
CA ALA A 242 30.67 7.46 12.12
C ALA A 242 31.43 6.19 12.46
N MET A 243 31.67 5.96 13.73
CA MET A 243 32.15 4.70 14.29
C MET A 243 31.10 4.16 15.23
N ILE A 244 30.81 2.87 15.13
CA ILE A 244 29.88 2.17 16.00
C ILE A 244 30.56 0.93 16.60
N LYS A 245 30.31 0.69 17.88
CA LYS A 245 30.73 -0.52 18.59
C LYS A 245 29.50 -1.22 19.12
N ILE A 246 29.29 -2.45 18.72
CA ILE A 246 28.16 -3.27 19.14
C ILE A 246 28.62 -4.56 19.80
N ARG A 247 27.76 -5.13 20.64
CA ARG A 247 27.93 -6.47 21.21
C ARG A 247 26.78 -7.36 20.77
N VAL A 248 27.13 -8.56 20.24
CA VAL A 248 26.18 -9.62 19.87
C VAL A 248 26.58 -10.87 20.64
N GLY A 249 25.79 -11.27 21.61
CA GLY A 249 26.15 -12.35 22.53
C GLY A 249 27.45 -12.05 23.28
N SER A 250 28.49 -12.86 23.08
CA SER A 250 29.83 -12.70 23.64
C SER A 250 30.76 -11.82 22.79
N ASP A 251 30.41 -11.60 21.52
CA ASP A 251 31.30 -10.98 20.54
C ASP A 251 31.08 -9.47 20.47
N THR A 252 32.17 -8.75 20.27
CA THR A 252 32.14 -7.29 20.13
C THR A 252 32.77 -6.90 18.82
N GLU A 253 32.01 -6.13 18.03
CA GLU A 253 32.41 -5.66 16.71
C GLU A 253 32.49 -4.13 16.70
N ILE A 254 33.47 -3.61 15.96
CA ILE A 254 33.66 -2.18 15.71
C ILE A 254 33.71 -1.97 14.20
N THR A 255 32.92 -1.04 13.72
CA THR A 255 32.96 -0.62 12.32
C THR A 255 32.89 0.88 12.20
N ALA A 256 33.40 1.41 11.10
CA ALA A 256 33.32 2.84 10.77
C ALA A 256 32.95 3.01 9.30
N ALA A 257 32.24 4.11 9.01
CA ALA A 257 31.87 4.53 7.66
C ALA A 257 31.98 6.04 7.53
N GLU A 258 32.14 6.48 6.29
CA GLU A 258 32.17 7.90 5.90
C GLU A 258 31.06 8.15 4.90
N GLY A 259 30.45 9.37 4.95
CA GLY A 259 29.35 9.77 4.07
C GLY A 259 29.12 11.28 4.02
#